data_de4e1125249f12f418833730465b41f2
#
_entry.id   de4e1125249f12f418833730465b41f2
#
_cell.length_a   1.000
_cell.length_b   1.000
_cell.length_c   1.000
_cell.angle_alpha   90.00
_cell.angle_beta   90.00
_cell.angle_gamma   90.00
#
_symmetry.space_group_name_H-M   'P 1'
#
loop_
_entity.id
_entity.type
_entity.pdbx_description
1 polymer ?
#
loop_
_entity_poly.entity_id
_entity_poly.type
_entity_poly.pdbx_seq_one_letter_code
_entity_poly.pdbx_strand_id
1 'polypeptide(L)'
;ARLTEVSRFVYETANMMLVPGQPYVGPSAFAHKGGMHASAVARDERTYEHVDPRRVGNTRRILVSELSGRGTILAKIAAAGLQADSRLRDRVLEEVQRLENLGCQFEAAEASFVLLVRRLAGTGRTFFNLDHYSVAIKKDDDRPPVTEATVKLRVADRWQHTVAEGDGPVNALDGALRKALVPAYPTLAEMSLTDYKVRVINSGAGTAASVRVVIESKDHEEHWGTVGVSENIIDASWQALADSIEYKLTKDEERAHG
;
A
#
# COMPACT_ATOMS: atom_id res chain seq x y z
N ALA A 1 18.69 13.80 15.77
CA ALA A 1 18.07 12.93 14.80
C ALA A 1 16.54 12.94 14.82
N ARG A 2 15.91 14.13 15.00
CA ARG A 2 14.43 14.30 15.02
C ARG A 2 13.95 15.29 13.94
N LEU A 3 14.80 15.62 12.97
CA LEU A 3 14.47 16.65 11.97
C LEU A 3 13.23 16.27 11.15
N THR A 4 13.15 15.02 10.70
CA THR A 4 12.01 14.52 9.93
C THR A 4 10.70 14.56 10.72
N GLU A 5 10.73 14.16 11.99
CA GLU A 5 9.58 14.21 12.90
C GLU A 5 9.11 15.65 13.13
N VAL A 6 10.04 16.56 13.43
CA VAL A 6 9.73 17.98 13.63
C VAL A 6 9.16 18.60 12.36
N SER A 7 9.74 18.29 11.20
CA SER A 7 9.23 18.78 9.91
C SER A 7 7.80 18.32 9.67
N ARG A 8 7.49 17.04 9.89
CA ARG A 8 6.11 16.52 9.76
C ARG A 8 5.15 17.24 10.69
N PHE A 9 5.52 17.39 11.95
CA PHE A 9 4.71 18.12 12.93
C PHE A 9 4.41 19.56 12.48
N VAL A 10 5.42 20.27 11.97
CA VAL A 10 5.24 21.65 11.46
C VAL A 10 4.29 21.68 10.27
N TYR A 11 4.46 20.77 9.28
CA TYR A 11 3.58 20.72 8.13
C TYR A 11 2.13 20.40 8.53
N GLU A 12 1.92 19.44 9.43
CA GLU A 12 0.60 19.09 9.98
C GLU A 12 -0.03 20.27 10.72
N THR A 13 0.72 20.93 11.60
CA THR A 13 0.25 22.10 12.37
C THR A 13 -0.12 23.27 11.46
N ALA A 14 0.65 23.47 10.38
CA ALA A 14 0.39 24.52 9.38
C ALA A 14 -0.69 24.12 8.36
N ASN A 15 -1.28 22.94 8.45
CA ASN A 15 -2.22 22.38 7.48
C ASN A 15 -1.64 22.39 6.04
N MET A 16 -0.35 22.08 5.91
CA MET A 16 0.37 22.01 4.64
C MET A 16 0.74 20.56 4.31
N MET A 17 0.75 20.23 3.03
CA MET A 17 1.22 18.92 2.58
C MET A 17 2.74 18.86 2.55
N LEU A 18 3.33 17.83 3.15
CA LEU A 18 4.77 17.60 3.08
C LEU A 18 5.17 17.31 1.62
N VAL A 19 6.14 18.06 1.11
CA VAL A 19 6.68 17.83 -0.23
C VAL A 19 7.50 16.54 -0.24
N PRO A 20 7.14 15.52 -1.05
CA PRO A 20 7.83 14.23 -1.01
C PRO A 20 9.34 14.30 -1.23
N GLY A 21 9.82 15.19 -2.10
CA GLY A 21 11.24 15.43 -2.38
C GLY A 21 11.92 16.46 -1.49
N GLN A 22 11.26 16.94 -0.42
CA GLN A 22 11.85 17.90 0.50
C GLN A 22 13.21 17.41 1.01
N PRO A 23 14.30 18.18 0.85
CA PRO A 23 15.63 17.77 1.29
C PRO A 23 15.64 17.31 2.75
N TYR A 24 16.29 16.19 3.01
CA TYR A 24 16.47 15.50 4.30
C TYR A 24 15.20 14.91 4.92
N VAL A 25 14.03 15.52 4.78
CA VAL A 25 12.83 15.19 5.56
C VAL A 25 11.72 14.56 4.74
N GLY A 26 11.70 14.80 3.43
CA GLY A 26 10.69 14.21 2.54
C GLY A 26 10.84 12.70 2.44
N PRO A 27 9.75 11.94 2.27
CA PRO A 27 9.79 10.48 2.15
C PRO A 27 10.60 9.99 0.93
N SER A 28 10.80 10.84 -0.09
CA SER A 28 11.60 10.51 -1.27
C SER A 28 13.02 11.12 -1.24
N ALA A 29 13.40 11.81 -0.16
CA ALA A 29 14.71 12.49 -0.07
C ALA A 29 15.92 11.53 -0.12
N PHE A 30 15.73 10.29 0.33
CA PHE A 30 16.72 9.22 0.30
C PHE A 30 16.20 8.01 -0.48
N ALA A 31 15.46 8.28 -1.56
CA ALA A 31 14.90 7.24 -2.41
C ALA A 31 15.75 7.04 -3.68
N HIS A 32 16.17 5.82 -3.93
CA HIS A 32 16.98 5.44 -5.09
C HIS A 32 16.15 4.58 -6.05
N LYS A 33 15.84 5.11 -7.23
CA LYS A 33 15.03 4.43 -8.26
C LYS A 33 15.89 3.72 -9.33
N GLY A 34 17.02 4.30 -9.69
CA GLY A 34 17.89 3.75 -10.74
C GLY A 34 18.65 2.51 -10.28
N GLY A 35 18.67 1.44 -11.09
CA GLY A 35 19.38 0.20 -10.77
C GLY A 35 20.86 0.38 -10.45
N MET A 36 21.57 1.29 -11.16
CA MET A 36 22.96 1.63 -10.85
C MET A 36 23.10 2.34 -9.51
N HIS A 37 22.22 3.29 -9.20
CA HIS A 37 22.21 4.01 -7.93
C HIS A 37 21.95 3.04 -6.76
N ALA A 38 20.93 2.20 -6.86
CA ALA A 38 20.62 1.20 -5.85
C ALA A 38 21.78 0.22 -5.63
N SER A 39 22.41 -0.25 -6.71
CA SER A 39 23.58 -1.15 -6.63
C SER A 39 24.81 -0.47 -6.01
N ALA A 40 25.05 0.79 -6.32
CA ALA A 40 26.20 1.53 -5.76
C ALA A 40 26.00 1.83 -4.27
N VAL A 41 24.80 2.27 -3.87
CA VAL A 41 24.43 2.52 -2.46
C VAL A 41 24.48 1.24 -1.63
N ALA A 42 24.09 0.10 -2.22
CA ALA A 42 24.19 -1.21 -1.55
C ALA A 42 25.65 -1.63 -1.27
N ARG A 43 26.60 -1.15 -2.07
CA ARG A 43 28.04 -1.42 -1.88
C ARG A 43 28.72 -0.39 -0.95
N ASP A 44 28.44 0.87 -1.14
CA ASP A 44 28.90 1.97 -0.28
C ASP A 44 27.85 3.10 -0.30
N GLU A 45 27.23 3.32 0.84
CA GLU A 45 26.18 4.32 1.04
C GLU A 45 26.63 5.73 0.61
N ARG A 46 27.91 6.07 0.81
CA ARG A 46 28.50 7.38 0.50
C ARG A 46 28.56 7.70 -0.99
N THR A 47 28.30 6.74 -1.88
CA THR A 47 28.34 6.97 -3.35
C THR A 47 27.27 7.97 -3.81
N TYR A 48 26.09 7.97 -3.16
CA TYR A 48 24.96 8.83 -3.51
C TYR A 48 24.34 9.54 -2.31
N GLU A 49 24.74 9.20 -1.10
CA GLU A 49 24.24 9.82 0.14
C GLU A 49 25.36 10.59 0.84
N HIS A 50 25.30 11.90 0.81
CA HIS A 50 26.26 12.76 1.53
C HIS A 50 25.94 12.90 3.02
N VAL A 51 24.75 12.46 3.44
CA VAL A 51 24.28 12.38 4.83
C VAL A 51 23.57 11.05 5.05
N ASP A 52 23.94 10.34 6.10
CA ASP A 52 23.18 9.14 6.55
C ASP A 52 21.75 9.55 6.93
N PRO A 53 20.72 8.99 6.31
CA PRO A 53 19.31 9.33 6.57
C PRO A 53 18.93 9.19 8.05
N ARG A 54 19.52 8.25 8.78
CA ARG A 54 19.29 8.05 10.23
C ARG A 54 19.67 9.28 11.07
N ARG A 55 20.62 10.08 10.62
CA ARG A 55 21.06 11.32 11.29
C ARG A 55 19.99 12.40 11.30
N VAL A 56 19.06 12.33 10.35
CA VAL A 56 17.94 13.28 10.20
C VAL A 56 16.59 12.66 10.60
N GLY A 57 16.58 11.40 11.06
CA GLY A 57 15.38 10.67 11.41
C GLY A 57 14.57 10.20 10.19
N ASN A 58 15.25 10.04 9.03
CA ASN A 58 14.67 9.49 7.81
C ASN A 58 15.22 8.09 7.54
N THR A 59 14.68 7.42 6.51
CA THR A 59 15.10 6.09 6.10
C THR A 59 15.46 6.07 4.62
N ARG A 60 16.43 5.23 4.28
CA ARG A 60 16.74 4.91 2.87
C ARG A 60 15.62 4.08 2.27
N ARG A 61 15.24 4.39 1.04
CA ARG A 61 14.27 3.63 0.26
C ARG A 61 14.87 3.24 -1.08
N ILE A 62 14.79 1.97 -1.42
CA ILE A 62 15.09 1.48 -2.76
C ILE A 62 13.75 1.25 -3.44
N LEU A 63 13.43 2.08 -4.43
CA LEU A 63 12.16 2.07 -5.12
C LEU A 63 12.15 0.96 -6.18
N VAL A 64 11.05 0.23 -6.27
CA VAL A 64 10.80 -0.74 -7.35
C VAL A 64 10.11 -0.03 -8.49
N SER A 65 10.59 -0.23 -9.71
CA SER A 65 9.96 0.23 -10.95
C SER A 65 10.41 -0.66 -12.10
N GLU A 66 9.82 -0.50 -13.26
CA GLU A 66 10.22 -1.17 -14.51
C GLU A 66 11.72 -0.99 -14.83
N LEU A 67 12.31 0.14 -14.37
CA LEU A 67 13.74 0.43 -14.51
C LEU A 67 14.59 -0.19 -13.38
N SER A 68 13.97 -0.88 -12.44
CA SER A 68 14.70 -1.55 -11.36
C SER A 68 15.51 -2.72 -11.92
N GLY A 69 16.81 -2.65 -11.77
CA GLY A 69 17.69 -3.74 -12.20
C GLY A 69 17.41 -5.04 -11.43
N ARG A 70 17.80 -6.19 -12.03
CA ARG A 70 17.64 -7.53 -11.44
C ARG A 70 18.10 -7.63 -9.98
N GLY A 71 19.18 -6.90 -9.63
CA GLY A 71 19.71 -6.86 -8.27
C GLY A 71 18.78 -6.18 -7.26
N THR A 72 18.05 -5.15 -7.66
CA THR A 72 17.09 -4.45 -6.79
C THR A 72 15.90 -5.33 -6.44
N ILE A 73 15.37 -6.06 -7.44
CA ILE A 73 14.27 -7.01 -7.22
C ILE A 73 14.72 -8.13 -6.28
N LEU A 74 15.91 -8.71 -6.51
CA LEU A 74 16.46 -9.74 -5.62
C LEU A 74 16.62 -9.25 -4.18
N ALA A 75 17.16 -8.03 -4.00
CA ALA A 75 17.31 -7.45 -2.67
C ALA A 75 15.96 -7.26 -1.95
N LYS A 76 14.91 -6.84 -2.67
CA LYS A 76 13.57 -6.68 -2.11
C LYS A 76 12.87 -8.01 -1.83
N ILE A 77 13.06 -9.04 -2.67
CA ILE A 77 12.57 -10.38 -2.40
C ILE A 77 13.24 -10.95 -1.14
N ALA A 78 14.57 -10.75 -1.01
CA ALA A 78 15.30 -11.15 0.19
C ALA A 78 14.85 -10.37 1.44
N ALA A 79 14.59 -9.07 1.32
CA ALA A 79 14.04 -8.25 2.42
C ALA A 79 12.64 -8.71 2.85
N ALA A 80 11.86 -9.30 1.93
CA ALA A 80 10.57 -9.94 2.24
C ALA A 80 10.71 -11.34 2.87
N GLY A 81 11.94 -11.75 3.24
CA GLY A 81 12.22 -13.06 3.86
C GLY A 81 12.16 -14.24 2.89
N LEU A 82 12.15 -13.98 1.58
CA LEU A 82 12.01 -15.02 0.56
C LEU A 82 13.35 -15.31 -0.15
N GLN A 83 13.61 -16.58 -0.43
CA GLN A 83 14.72 -16.98 -1.30
C GLN A 83 14.27 -16.88 -2.76
N ALA A 84 14.94 -16.04 -3.54
CA ALA A 84 14.65 -15.88 -4.95
C ALA A 84 15.57 -16.78 -5.79
N ASP A 85 14.98 -17.70 -6.52
CA ASP A 85 15.63 -18.30 -7.68
C ASP A 85 15.49 -17.36 -8.91
N SER A 86 16.16 -17.71 -9.99
CA SER A 86 16.10 -16.92 -11.23
C SER A 86 14.69 -16.90 -11.86
N ARG A 87 13.90 -17.95 -11.68
CA ARG A 87 12.54 -18.07 -12.23
C ARG A 87 11.57 -17.15 -11.50
N LEU A 88 11.60 -17.15 -10.17
CA LEU A 88 10.76 -16.25 -9.37
C LEU A 88 11.08 -14.79 -9.68
N ARG A 89 12.38 -14.45 -9.74
CA ARG A 89 12.82 -13.10 -10.09
C ARG A 89 12.25 -12.64 -11.44
N ASP A 90 12.38 -13.47 -12.48
CA ASP A 90 11.96 -13.11 -13.84
C ASP A 90 10.43 -12.97 -13.92
N ARG A 91 9.67 -13.84 -13.23
CA ARG A 91 8.21 -13.72 -13.07
C ARG A 91 7.80 -12.44 -12.35
N VAL A 92 8.51 -12.07 -11.27
CA VAL A 92 8.24 -10.82 -10.53
C VAL A 92 8.49 -9.60 -11.42
N LEU A 93 9.59 -9.60 -12.19
CA LEU A 93 9.90 -8.52 -13.12
C LEU A 93 8.81 -8.36 -14.18
N GLU A 94 8.40 -9.46 -14.82
CA GLU A 94 7.34 -9.45 -15.83
C GLU A 94 6.02 -8.92 -15.27
N GLU A 95 5.63 -9.38 -14.09
CA GLU A 95 4.37 -8.97 -13.47
C GLU A 95 4.41 -7.52 -12.98
N VAL A 96 5.55 -7.05 -12.45
CA VAL A 96 5.73 -5.63 -12.10
C VAL A 96 5.58 -4.76 -13.35
N GLN A 97 6.25 -5.10 -14.47
CA GLN A 97 6.11 -4.37 -15.73
C GLN A 97 4.66 -4.34 -16.20
N ARG A 98 3.96 -5.48 -16.16
CA ARG A 98 2.56 -5.57 -16.55
C ARG A 98 1.67 -4.66 -15.72
N LEU A 99 1.85 -4.67 -14.40
CA LEU A 99 1.07 -3.85 -13.47
C LEU A 99 1.41 -2.35 -13.58
N GLU A 100 2.68 -2.01 -13.79
CA GLU A 100 3.08 -0.61 -14.02
C GLU A 100 2.51 -0.05 -15.31
N ASN A 101 2.44 -0.86 -16.38
CA ASN A 101 1.76 -0.49 -17.62
C ASN A 101 0.24 -0.25 -17.43
N LEU A 102 -0.39 -0.94 -16.49
CA LEU A 102 -1.78 -0.69 -16.08
C LEU A 102 -1.90 0.53 -15.16
N GLY A 103 -0.79 1.09 -14.70
CA GLY A 103 -0.74 2.29 -13.90
C GLY A 103 -0.43 2.07 -12.42
N CYS A 104 -0.15 0.86 -11.95
CA CYS A 104 0.36 0.63 -10.60
C CYS A 104 1.70 1.36 -10.40
N GLN A 105 1.96 1.77 -9.16
CA GLN A 105 3.27 2.27 -8.73
C GLN A 105 3.60 1.69 -7.36
N PHE A 106 4.64 0.88 -7.31
CA PHE A 106 5.06 0.23 -6.07
C PHE A 106 5.99 1.10 -5.20
N GLU A 107 6.34 2.31 -5.66
CA GLU A 107 7.23 3.23 -4.93
C GLU A 107 6.68 3.65 -3.56
N ALA A 108 5.36 3.82 -3.47
CA ALA A 108 4.65 4.14 -2.23
C ALA A 108 3.78 2.98 -1.74
N ALA A 109 3.94 1.78 -2.31
CA ALA A 109 3.08 0.62 -2.07
C ALA A 109 3.93 -0.65 -1.86
N GLU A 110 4.88 -0.57 -0.94
CA GLU A 110 5.80 -1.69 -0.67
C GLU A 110 5.07 -2.94 -0.17
N ALA A 111 3.98 -2.77 0.58
CA ALA A 111 3.17 -3.90 1.05
C ALA A 111 2.50 -4.65 -0.11
N SER A 112 1.92 -3.94 -1.09
CA SER A 112 1.39 -4.59 -2.31
C SER A 112 2.48 -5.33 -3.09
N PHE A 113 3.70 -4.79 -3.15
CA PHE A 113 4.83 -5.49 -3.77
C PHE A 113 5.19 -6.77 -3.01
N VAL A 114 5.28 -6.75 -1.69
CA VAL A 114 5.56 -7.92 -0.87
C VAL A 114 4.50 -9.00 -1.07
N LEU A 115 3.23 -8.63 -1.06
CA LEU A 115 2.12 -9.55 -1.31
C LEU A 115 2.18 -10.15 -2.72
N LEU A 116 2.49 -9.35 -3.74
CA LEU A 116 2.70 -9.80 -5.10
C LEU A 116 3.79 -10.87 -5.17
N VAL A 117 4.95 -10.61 -4.57
CA VAL A 117 6.07 -11.57 -4.54
C VAL A 117 5.65 -12.88 -3.87
N ARG A 118 4.96 -12.81 -2.73
CA ARG A 118 4.48 -14.00 -2.01
C ARG A 118 3.48 -14.81 -2.81
N ARG A 119 2.54 -14.13 -3.49
CA ARG A 119 1.57 -14.79 -4.40
C ARG A 119 2.31 -15.52 -5.54
N LEU A 120 3.31 -14.87 -6.15
CA LEU A 120 4.12 -15.47 -7.21
C LEU A 120 5.04 -16.60 -6.70
N ALA A 121 5.54 -16.52 -5.49
CA ALA A 121 6.34 -17.57 -4.85
C ALA A 121 5.49 -18.79 -4.42
N GLY A 122 4.15 -18.67 -4.41
CA GLY A 122 3.26 -19.71 -3.89
C GLY A 122 3.24 -19.80 -2.37
N THR A 123 3.79 -18.80 -1.68
CA THR A 123 3.81 -18.69 -0.20
C THR A 123 2.77 -17.70 0.32
N GLY A 124 2.03 -17.05 -0.60
CA GLY A 124 0.94 -16.15 -0.25
C GLY A 124 -0.21 -16.90 0.41
N ARG A 125 -0.69 -16.36 1.53
CA ARG A 125 -1.88 -16.87 2.21
C ARG A 125 -3.07 -15.98 1.90
N THR A 126 -4.22 -16.59 1.71
CA THR A 126 -5.49 -15.91 1.56
C THR A 126 -6.25 -15.98 2.88
N PHE A 127 -6.47 -14.85 3.52
CA PHE A 127 -7.16 -14.77 4.81
C PHE A 127 -8.68 -14.68 4.68
N PHE A 128 -9.15 -14.16 3.55
CA PHE A 128 -10.57 -14.07 3.23
C PHE A 128 -10.81 -14.13 1.72
N ASN A 129 -11.97 -14.55 1.32
CA ASN A 129 -12.38 -14.58 -0.10
C ASN A 129 -13.61 -13.72 -0.28
N LEU A 130 -13.53 -12.71 -1.13
CA LEU A 130 -14.65 -11.87 -1.51
C LEU A 130 -15.67 -12.68 -2.35
N ASP A 131 -16.94 -12.57 -1.99
CA ASP A 131 -18.06 -12.96 -2.86
C ASP A 131 -18.51 -11.73 -3.68
N HIS A 132 -18.97 -10.70 -2.98
CA HIS A 132 -19.27 -9.40 -3.59
C HIS A 132 -19.26 -8.28 -2.55
N TYR A 133 -19.23 -7.05 -3.06
CA TYR A 133 -19.55 -5.85 -2.30
C TYR A 133 -20.51 -4.96 -3.11
N SER A 134 -21.24 -4.10 -2.42
CA SER A 134 -22.01 -3.02 -3.01
C SER A 134 -21.85 -1.74 -2.19
N VAL A 135 -21.91 -0.59 -2.85
CA VAL A 135 -21.89 0.71 -2.20
C VAL A 135 -23.05 1.52 -2.74
N ALA A 136 -23.90 2.03 -1.86
CA ALA A 136 -25.05 2.84 -2.19
C ALA A 136 -24.92 4.23 -1.55
N ILE A 137 -25.14 5.27 -2.35
CA ILE A 137 -25.18 6.66 -1.88
C ILE A 137 -26.61 7.15 -2.08
N LYS A 138 -27.26 7.55 -0.98
CA LYS A 138 -28.57 8.16 -1.00
C LYS A 138 -28.44 9.66 -0.71
N LYS A 139 -28.92 10.49 -1.61
CA LYS A 139 -28.95 11.93 -1.47
C LYS A 139 -30.38 12.42 -1.60
N ASP A 140 -30.92 12.95 -0.51
CA ASP A 140 -32.18 13.69 -0.47
C ASP A 140 -31.88 15.20 -0.54
N ASP A 141 -32.84 16.00 -1.01
CA ASP A 141 -32.61 17.43 -1.29
C ASP A 141 -32.11 18.21 -0.06
N ASP A 142 -32.67 17.93 1.11
CA ASP A 142 -32.44 18.71 2.34
C ASP A 142 -31.49 18.01 3.35
N ARG A 143 -30.94 16.84 3.02
CA ARG A 143 -30.07 16.08 3.94
C ARG A 143 -28.70 15.85 3.32
N PRO A 144 -27.65 15.74 4.15
CA PRO A 144 -26.35 15.27 3.65
C PRO A 144 -26.50 13.87 3.05
N PRO A 145 -25.67 13.49 2.05
CA PRO A 145 -25.68 12.15 1.49
C PRO A 145 -25.36 11.12 2.57
N VAL A 146 -26.08 10.00 2.58
CA VAL A 146 -25.79 8.83 3.41
C VAL A 146 -25.15 7.78 2.49
N THR A 147 -24.02 7.28 2.91
CA THR A 147 -23.32 6.20 2.18
C THR A 147 -23.34 4.92 3.00
N GLU A 148 -23.80 3.85 2.37
CA GLU A 148 -23.85 2.51 2.93
C GLU A 148 -23.03 1.56 2.04
N ALA A 149 -22.22 0.71 2.65
CA ALA A 149 -21.55 -0.38 1.97
C ALA A 149 -21.95 -1.72 2.57
N THR A 150 -22.19 -2.69 1.68
CA THR A 150 -22.40 -4.09 2.03
C THR A 150 -21.22 -4.90 1.51
N VAL A 151 -20.68 -5.79 2.35
CA VAL A 151 -19.61 -6.71 1.99
C VAL A 151 -20.04 -8.13 2.34
N LYS A 152 -19.92 -9.05 1.38
CA LYS A 152 -20.07 -10.49 1.61
C LYS A 152 -18.78 -11.20 1.25
N LEU A 153 -18.23 -11.92 2.20
CA LEU A 153 -16.97 -12.62 2.05
C LEU A 153 -16.92 -13.88 2.92
N ARG A 154 -15.97 -14.77 2.64
CA ARG A 154 -15.73 -15.98 3.42
C ARG A 154 -14.43 -15.83 4.22
N VAL A 155 -14.53 -16.04 5.54
CA VAL A 155 -13.41 -16.00 6.49
C VAL A 155 -13.43 -17.29 7.29
N ALA A 156 -12.30 -18.00 7.36
CA ALA A 156 -12.18 -19.25 8.12
C ALA A 156 -13.36 -20.21 7.87
N ASP A 157 -13.73 -20.40 6.59
CA ASP A 157 -14.83 -21.25 6.11
C ASP A 157 -16.25 -20.82 6.52
N ARG A 158 -16.40 -19.62 7.07
CA ARG A 158 -17.69 -19.03 7.42
C ARG A 158 -18.02 -17.84 6.53
N TRP A 159 -19.25 -17.76 6.08
CA TRP A 159 -19.76 -16.59 5.39
C TRP A 159 -20.01 -15.46 6.38
N GLN A 160 -19.49 -14.29 6.04
CA GLN A 160 -19.76 -13.02 6.69
C GLN A 160 -20.48 -12.12 5.70
N HIS A 161 -21.60 -11.53 6.12
CA HIS A 161 -22.35 -10.56 5.32
C HIS A 161 -22.64 -9.35 6.23
N THR A 162 -21.94 -8.28 5.98
CA THR A 162 -21.88 -7.12 6.87
C THR A 162 -22.24 -5.85 6.12
N VAL A 163 -22.80 -4.90 6.86
CA VAL A 163 -23.18 -3.58 6.37
C VAL A 163 -22.59 -2.51 7.28
N ALA A 164 -22.11 -1.43 6.69
CA ALA A 164 -21.68 -0.24 7.43
C ALA A 164 -22.08 1.03 6.69
N GLU A 165 -22.43 2.05 7.45
CA GLU A 165 -22.52 3.42 7.00
C GLU A 165 -21.17 4.13 7.20
N GLY A 166 -20.90 5.15 6.40
CA GLY A 166 -19.71 5.97 6.50
C GLY A 166 -19.88 7.35 5.86
N ASP A 167 -18.92 8.24 6.13
CA ASP A 167 -18.89 9.60 5.58
C ASP A 167 -18.69 9.63 4.06
N GLY A 168 -18.28 8.49 3.48
CA GLY A 168 -18.12 8.33 2.05
C GLY A 168 -17.94 6.86 1.66
N PRO A 169 -17.90 6.55 0.35
CA PRO A 169 -17.90 5.19 -0.19
C PRO A 169 -16.81 4.30 0.38
N VAL A 170 -15.60 4.82 0.48
CA VAL A 170 -14.43 4.04 0.92
C VAL A 170 -14.45 3.84 2.44
N ASN A 171 -14.91 4.85 3.20
CA ASN A 171 -15.06 4.74 4.65
C ASN A 171 -16.14 3.70 5.01
N ALA A 172 -17.29 3.72 4.32
CA ALA A 172 -18.33 2.71 4.51
C ALA A 172 -17.83 1.30 4.15
N LEU A 173 -17.06 1.18 3.05
CA LEU A 173 -16.50 -0.09 2.58
C LEU A 173 -15.47 -0.65 3.58
N ASP A 174 -14.55 0.18 4.09
CA ASP A 174 -13.59 -0.21 5.14
C ASP A 174 -14.32 -0.63 6.42
N GLY A 175 -15.35 0.12 6.82
CA GLY A 175 -16.19 -0.21 7.98
C GLY A 175 -16.88 -1.56 7.85
N ALA A 176 -17.48 -1.87 6.69
CA ALA A 176 -18.13 -3.15 6.44
C ALA A 176 -17.11 -4.31 6.41
N LEU A 177 -15.95 -4.09 5.79
CA LEU A 177 -14.86 -5.06 5.71
C LEU A 177 -14.31 -5.38 7.11
N ARG A 178 -14.06 -4.38 7.94
CA ARG A 178 -13.60 -4.56 9.33
C ARG A 178 -14.63 -5.28 10.18
N LYS A 179 -15.92 -4.97 10.06
CA LYS A 179 -16.99 -5.70 10.76
C LYS A 179 -16.96 -7.20 10.44
N ALA A 180 -16.63 -7.56 9.20
CA ALA A 180 -16.54 -8.95 8.78
C ALA A 180 -15.28 -9.66 9.30
N LEU A 181 -14.16 -8.97 9.39
CA LEU A 181 -12.85 -9.57 9.62
C LEU A 181 -12.38 -9.53 11.09
N VAL A 182 -12.67 -8.46 11.85
CA VAL A 182 -12.21 -8.29 13.24
C VAL A 182 -12.62 -9.44 14.16
N PRO A 183 -13.83 -10.05 14.04
CA PRO A 183 -14.19 -11.20 14.87
C PRO A 183 -13.26 -12.41 14.68
N ALA A 184 -12.67 -12.59 13.49
CA ALA A 184 -11.72 -13.66 13.22
C ALA A 184 -10.26 -13.24 13.43
N TYR A 185 -9.98 -11.95 13.23
CA TYR A 185 -8.64 -11.35 13.31
C TYR A 185 -8.66 -10.09 14.19
N PRO A 186 -8.68 -10.22 15.52
CA PRO A 186 -8.81 -9.08 16.44
C PRO A 186 -7.68 -8.03 16.31
N THR A 187 -6.49 -8.44 15.87
CA THR A 187 -5.33 -7.54 15.66
C THR A 187 -5.58 -6.46 14.62
N LEU A 188 -6.59 -6.63 13.75
CA LEU A 188 -7.00 -5.59 12.81
C LEU A 188 -7.54 -4.33 13.48
N ALA A 189 -7.95 -4.41 14.75
CA ALA A 189 -8.36 -3.24 15.54
C ALA A 189 -7.20 -2.29 15.81
N GLU A 190 -5.95 -2.76 15.77
CA GLU A 190 -4.72 -1.97 15.95
C GLU A 190 -4.34 -1.17 14.71
N MET A 191 -4.89 -1.55 13.57
CA MET A 191 -4.58 -0.94 12.29
C MET A 191 -5.48 0.27 12.01
N SER A 192 -4.89 1.37 11.57
CA SER A 192 -5.61 2.56 11.11
C SER A 192 -5.09 3.01 9.75
N LEU A 193 -5.99 3.52 8.91
CA LEU A 193 -5.66 4.20 7.66
C LEU A 193 -5.21 5.63 7.99
N THR A 194 -4.04 6.03 7.49
CA THR A 194 -3.44 7.34 7.78
C THR A 194 -3.47 8.29 6.59
N ASP A 195 -3.53 7.75 5.37
CA ASP A 195 -3.60 8.57 4.16
C ASP A 195 -4.32 7.81 3.04
N TYR A 196 -5.04 8.57 2.20
CA TYR A 196 -5.78 8.06 1.06
C TYR A 196 -5.61 9.02 -0.12
N LYS A 197 -4.93 8.58 -1.17
CA LYS A 197 -4.61 9.38 -2.35
C LYS A 197 -5.20 8.76 -3.60
N VAL A 198 -5.90 9.57 -4.39
CA VAL A 198 -6.43 9.17 -5.70
C VAL A 198 -5.77 9.97 -6.79
N ARG A 199 -5.36 9.30 -7.85
CA ARG A 199 -4.78 9.94 -9.03
C ARG A 199 -5.39 9.36 -10.32
N VAL A 200 -5.84 10.24 -11.19
CA VAL A 200 -6.22 9.86 -12.56
C VAL A 200 -4.96 9.58 -13.37
N ILE A 201 -4.90 8.44 -14.05
CA ILE A 201 -3.70 7.97 -14.75
C ILE A 201 -3.72 8.37 -16.23
N ASN A 202 -4.84 8.13 -16.91
CA ASN A 202 -5.02 8.38 -18.33
C ASN A 202 -6.11 9.43 -18.56
N SER A 203 -5.84 10.67 -18.17
CA SER A 203 -6.80 11.79 -18.23
C SER A 203 -7.41 12.03 -19.61
N GLY A 204 -6.77 11.58 -20.68
CA GLY A 204 -7.31 11.66 -22.05
C GLY A 204 -8.57 10.82 -22.30
N ALA A 205 -8.87 9.83 -21.44
CA ALA A 205 -10.07 9.00 -21.55
C ALA A 205 -11.33 9.62 -20.90
N GLY A 206 -11.24 10.84 -20.37
CA GLY A 206 -12.36 11.55 -19.71
C GLY A 206 -12.91 10.76 -18.51
N THR A 207 -14.22 10.52 -18.47
CA THR A 207 -14.88 9.80 -17.39
C THR A 207 -14.58 8.30 -17.34
N ALA A 208 -14.01 7.74 -18.40
CA ALA A 208 -13.52 6.35 -18.46
C ALA A 208 -12.03 6.22 -18.10
N ALA A 209 -11.45 7.27 -17.51
CA ALA A 209 -10.06 7.26 -17.09
C ALA A 209 -9.85 6.29 -15.93
N SER A 210 -8.76 5.51 -16.00
CA SER A 210 -8.33 4.70 -14.86
C SER A 210 -7.82 5.56 -13.72
N VAL A 211 -8.07 5.14 -12.51
CA VAL A 211 -7.60 5.79 -11.29
C VAL A 211 -6.66 4.86 -10.54
N ARG A 212 -5.64 5.45 -9.97
CA ARG A 212 -4.77 4.81 -8.99
C ARG A 212 -5.15 5.30 -7.61
N VAL A 213 -5.40 4.37 -6.72
CA VAL A 213 -5.60 4.61 -5.29
C VAL A 213 -4.37 4.12 -4.54
N VAL A 214 -3.79 4.97 -3.71
CA VAL A 214 -2.72 4.61 -2.76
C VAL A 214 -3.26 4.82 -1.36
N ILE A 215 -3.15 3.81 -0.53
CA ILE A 215 -3.55 3.84 0.88
C ILE A 215 -2.29 3.69 1.72
N GLU A 216 -2.11 4.58 2.70
CA GLU A 216 -1.14 4.42 3.77
C GLU A 216 -1.86 3.97 5.04
N SER A 217 -1.39 2.89 5.62
CA SER A 217 -1.91 2.34 6.87
C SER A 217 -0.79 2.24 7.90
N LYS A 218 -1.17 2.18 9.17
CA LYS A 218 -0.25 1.97 10.29
C LYS A 218 -0.85 1.05 11.35
N ASP A 219 0.03 0.43 12.10
CA ASP A 219 -0.25 -0.11 13.43
C ASP A 219 0.69 0.52 14.47
N HIS A 220 0.87 -0.13 15.62
CA HIS A 220 1.74 0.37 16.68
C HIS A 220 3.23 0.37 16.31
N GLU A 221 3.65 -0.36 15.29
CA GLU A 221 5.05 -0.63 15.00
C GLU A 221 5.53 -0.02 13.68
N GLU A 222 4.69 -0.03 12.65
CA GLU A 222 5.10 0.43 11.33
C GLU A 222 3.99 1.08 10.52
N HIS A 223 4.41 1.73 9.43
CA HIS A 223 3.56 2.25 8.37
C HIS A 223 3.82 1.48 7.08
N TRP A 224 2.77 1.22 6.31
CA TRP A 224 2.90 0.57 5.00
C TRP A 224 1.95 1.17 3.98
N GLY A 225 2.36 1.11 2.71
CA GLY A 225 1.58 1.57 1.59
C GLY A 225 1.06 0.42 0.73
N THR A 226 -0.15 0.58 0.22
CA THR A 226 -0.77 -0.33 -0.75
C THR A 226 -1.36 0.43 -1.93
N VAL A 227 -1.57 -0.26 -3.06
CA VAL A 227 -2.05 0.35 -4.29
C VAL A 227 -3.11 -0.50 -4.97
N GLY A 228 -4.13 0.17 -5.50
CA GLY A 228 -5.09 -0.43 -6.42
C GLY A 228 -5.26 0.43 -7.66
N VAL A 229 -5.58 -0.18 -8.80
CA VAL A 229 -5.81 0.49 -10.08
C VAL A 229 -7.02 -0.10 -10.77
N SER A 230 -7.96 0.76 -11.15
CA SER A 230 -9.17 0.38 -11.88
C SER A 230 -9.76 1.61 -12.56
N GLU A 231 -10.65 1.42 -13.53
CA GLU A 231 -11.54 2.47 -14.05
C GLU A 231 -12.62 2.84 -13.02
N ASN A 232 -12.90 1.95 -12.08
CA ASN A 232 -13.82 2.19 -10.98
C ASN A 232 -13.03 2.52 -9.70
N ILE A 233 -13.23 3.74 -9.17
CA ILE A 233 -12.56 4.21 -7.96
C ILE A 233 -12.85 3.32 -6.73
N ILE A 234 -14.05 2.74 -6.64
CA ILE A 234 -14.41 1.86 -5.54
C ILE A 234 -13.65 0.54 -5.64
N ASP A 235 -13.51 0.01 -6.86
CA ASP A 235 -12.73 -1.20 -7.08
C ASP A 235 -11.23 -0.97 -6.84
N ALA A 236 -10.67 0.14 -7.32
CA ALA A 236 -9.29 0.51 -7.00
C ALA A 236 -9.07 0.66 -5.48
N SER A 237 -10.05 1.23 -4.77
CA SER A 237 -10.01 1.36 -3.30
C SER A 237 -10.11 0.02 -2.61
N TRP A 238 -10.99 -0.88 -3.09
CA TRP A 238 -11.10 -2.25 -2.58
C TRP A 238 -9.77 -3.00 -2.70
N GLN A 239 -9.12 -2.95 -3.86
CA GLN A 239 -7.82 -3.60 -4.07
C GLN A 239 -6.78 -3.13 -3.05
N ALA A 240 -6.65 -1.81 -2.86
CA ALA A 240 -5.71 -1.23 -1.91
C ALA A 240 -6.06 -1.55 -0.46
N LEU A 241 -7.35 -1.53 -0.06
CA LEU A 241 -7.82 -1.90 1.28
C LEU A 241 -7.58 -3.39 1.56
N ALA A 242 -7.92 -4.26 0.63
CA ALA A 242 -7.73 -5.70 0.77
C ALA A 242 -6.24 -6.05 0.94
N ASP A 243 -5.38 -5.50 0.09
CA ASP A 243 -3.93 -5.66 0.22
C ASP A 243 -3.42 -5.12 1.56
N SER A 244 -3.93 -3.99 2.05
CA SER A 244 -3.50 -3.41 3.31
C SER A 244 -3.82 -4.32 4.51
N ILE A 245 -5.00 -4.93 4.51
CA ILE A 245 -5.42 -5.89 5.53
C ILE A 245 -4.65 -7.21 5.40
N GLU A 246 -4.50 -7.75 4.19
CA GLU A 246 -3.72 -8.98 3.95
C GLU A 246 -2.27 -8.83 4.40
N TYR A 247 -1.65 -7.66 4.18
CA TYR A 247 -0.29 -7.39 4.64
C TYR A 247 -0.20 -7.39 6.17
N LYS A 248 -1.12 -6.71 6.88
CA LYS A 248 -1.18 -6.73 8.34
C LYS A 248 -1.30 -8.16 8.88
N LEU A 249 -2.22 -8.94 8.34
CA LEU A 249 -2.46 -10.32 8.78
C LEU A 249 -1.26 -11.24 8.48
N THR A 250 -0.61 -11.07 7.32
CA THR A 250 0.61 -11.80 6.98
C THR A 250 1.73 -11.51 7.98
N LYS A 251 1.94 -10.25 8.31
CA LYS A 251 2.94 -9.81 9.29
C LYS A 251 2.67 -10.36 10.69
N ASP A 252 1.42 -10.29 11.14
CA ASP A 252 1.03 -10.80 12.46
C ASP A 252 1.25 -12.32 12.58
N GLU A 253 0.95 -13.05 11.50
CA GLU A 253 1.16 -14.50 11.45
C GLU A 253 2.66 -14.87 11.50
N GLU A 254 3.51 -14.13 10.79
CA GLU A 254 4.96 -14.35 10.83
C GLU A 254 5.54 -14.14 12.21
N ARG A 255 5.05 -13.15 12.95
CA ARG A 255 5.46 -12.91 14.34
C ARG A 255 5.00 -13.99 15.31
N ALA A 256 3.84 -14.56 15.06
CA ALA A 256 3.33 -15.65 15.90
C ALA A 256 4.12 -16.96 15.72
N HIS A 257 4.88 -17.10 14.63
CA HIS A 257 5.63 -18.32 14.28
C HIS A 257 7.14 -18.15 14.32
N GLY A 258 7.66 -16.94 14.53
CA GLY A 258 9.09 -16.62 14.69
C GLY A 258 9.46 -16.43 16.14
#